data_ad6647b1d411f8eb256110d7514b80fc
#
_entry.id   ad6647b1d411f8eb256110d7514b80fc
#
_cell.length_a   1.000
_cell.length_b   1.000
_cell.length_c   1.000
_cell.angle_alpha   90.00
_cell.angle_beta   90.00
_cell.angle_gamma   90.00
#
_symmetry.space_group_name_H-M   'P 1'
#
loop_
_entity.id
_entity.type
_entity.pdbx_description
1 polymer ?
#
loop_
_entity_poly.entity_id
_entity_poly.type
_entity_poly.pdbx_seq_one_letter_code
_entity_poly.pdbx_strand_id
1 'polypeptide(L)'
;MVRAIACGTGYGCRNKITDHSMAKPTRSRRGKPPGRSGGATQTYAALDLGTNNCRLLIAEKTASGGLRIVDSYSQIVALGEGLAASGRLSDLAMNRAMDALKKCSDKVKKHRPVQARFIATQACRQASNGRAFVSEVRRRVGLNMETISPKEEAKFALLGSLDLVDAEWDFALVIDIGGGSTELSWIDARSAAARGVKGCALRAPILGWASFPVGVVTLSESFVGGDRYARMVEHVSELMRANDAATRFGPLFRAGRGQVIGNSGTVTSLAAVHMGLDRYLRSAVDGVWLDRAELERTIARLRDATPEQRAAEPCLAGGRSELMLPGMAILSAIFDIWPSERLRVGDRGLREGILLSMMHGANTQQRSRSRRRGGGAQRAKSPANAGAAE
;
A
#
# COMPACT_ATOMS: atom_id res chain seq x y z
N MET A 1 1.97 -55.53 -25.72
CA MET A 1 3.40 -55.72 -25.66
C MET A 1 3.92 -54.62 -24.72
N VAL A 2 3.97 -54.86 -23.48
CA VAL A 2 5.01 -55.45 -22.61
C VAL A 2 6.38 -54.73 -22.77
N ARG A 3 6.73 -53.97 -21.74
CA ARG A 3 7.81 -54.27 -20.82
C ARG A 3 7.94 -53.22 -19.70
N ALA A 4 7.72 -53.72 -18.48
CA ALA A 4 8.21 -53.09 -17.22
C ALA A 4 9.68 -53.40 -17.04
N ILE A 5 10.43 -52.48 -16.40
CA ILE A 5 11.69 -52.81 -15.72
C ILE A 5 11.64 -52.16 -14.33
N ALA A 6 11.66 -53.03 -13.33
CA ALA A 6 11.90 -52.71 -11.94
C ALA A 6 13.36 -53.05 -11.59
N CYS A 7 13.98 -52.23 -10.71
CA CYS A 7 15.13 -52.56 -9.85
C CYS A 7 15.16 -51.41 -8.81
N GLY A 8 15.01 -51.51 -7.49
CA GLY A 8 15.42 -52.56 -6.60
C GLY A 8 16.81 -52.26 -5.98
N THR A 9 16.86 -51.59 -4.81
CA THR A 9 17.78 -51.96 -3.71
C THR A 9 17.53 -51.01 -2.53
N GLY A 10 17.24 -51.62 -1.39
CA GLY A 10 17.08 -51.03 -0.09
C GLY A 10 18.42 -50.89 0.65
N TYR A 11 18.41 -49.94 1.60
CA TYR A 11 19.34 -49.98 2.75
C TYR A 11 18.56 -49.64 4.01
N GLY A 12 18.41 -50.64 4.86
CA GLY A 12 17.96 -50.48 6.24
C GLY A 12 19.12 -50.02 7.12
N CYS A 13 18.85 -49.07 7.99
CA CYS A 13 19.69 -48.75 9.13
C CYS A 13 18.91 -48.95 10.42
N ARG A 14 19.26 -50.02 11.17
CA ARG A 14 18.80 -50.25 12.55
C ARG A 14 19.57 -49.32 13.48
N ASN A 15 18.90 -48.52 14.25
CA ASN A 15 19.49 -47.85 15.41
C ASN A 15 19.24 -48.65 16.67
N LYS A 16 20.35 -49.02 17.30
CA LYS A 16 20.44 -49.68 18.60
C LYS A 16 20.08 -48.71 19.72
N ILE A 17 19.14 -49.12 20.54
CA ILE A 17 18.84 -48.55 21.85
C ILE A 17 19.95 -48.96 22.80
N THR A 18 20.69 -48.01 23.37
CA THR A 18 21.56 -48.22 24.53
C THR A 18 20.97 -47.49 25.72
N ASP A 19 20.61 -48.29 26.68
CA ASP A 19 20.16 -47.98 28.04
C ASP A 19 21.33 -47.37 28.83
N HIS A 20 21.18 -46.20 29.44
CA HIS A 20 22.10 -45.65 30.43
C HIS A 20 21.38 -45.00 31.59
N SER A 21 21.28 -45.78 32.64
CA SER A 21 21.51 -45.45 34.06
C SER A 21 21.12 -44.10 34.59
N MET A 22 20.16 -44.11 35.49
CA MET A 22 19.72 -43.00 36.37
C MET A 22 20.87 -42.46 37.23
N ALA A 23 21.13 -41.14 37.09
CA ALA A 23 21.86 -40.34 38.07
C ALA A 23 20.92 -39.32 38.71
N LYS A 24 20.92 -39.24 40.05
CA LYS A 24 20.08 -38.35 40.86
C LYS A 24 20.40 -36.87 40.57
N PRO A 25 19.40 -35.95 40.54
CA PRO A 25 19.66 -34.55 40.30
C PRO A 25 20.16 -33.84 41.55
N THR A 26 21.33 -33.23 41.45
CA THR A 26 21.84 -32.23 42.39
C THR A 26 21.07 -30.94 42.28
N ARG A 27 20.60 -30.41 43.40
CA ARG A 27 19.91 -29.08 43.48
C ARG A 27 20.88 -27.98 43.04
N SER A 28 20.73 -27.52 41.82
CA SER A 28 21.34 -26.30 41.31
C SER A 28 20.49 -25.07 41.74
N ARG A 29 21.18 -24.08 42.30
CA ARG A 29 20.63 -22.77 42.70
C ARG A 29 19.86 -22.15 41.56
N ARG A 30 18.59 -21.78 41.81
CA ARG A 30 17.75 -20.97 40.90
C ARG A 30 18.47 -19.64 40.62
N GLY A 31 19.15 -19.56 39.47
CA GLY A 31 19.53 -18.30 38.86
C GLY A 31 18.26 -17.54 38.51
N LYS A 32 18.16 -16.28 38.96
CA LYS A 32 17.12 -15.35 38.57
C LYS A 32 17.07 -15.30 37.03
N PRO A 33 15.90 -15.45 36.38
CA PRO A 33 15.83 -15.29 34.93
C PRO A 33 16.30 -13.88 34.55
N PRO A 34 17.07 -13.72 33.43
CA PRO A 34 17.48 -12.41 32.97
C PRO A 34 16.21 -11.59 32.73
N GLY A 35 16.13 -10.43 33.41
CA GLY A 35 15.03 -9.52 33.29
C GLY A 35 14.81 -9.17 31.82
N ARG A 36 13.70 -9.61 31.24
CA ARG A 36 13.18 -9.04 30.01
C ARG A 36 12.93 -7.55 30.30
N SER A 37 13.86 -6.70 29.87
CA SER A 37 13.56 -5.30 29.62
C SER A 37 12.63 -5.24 28.39
N GLY A 38 11.39 -5.64 28.60
CA GLY A 38 10.33 -5.54 27.62
C GLY A 38 9.91 -4.09 27.52
N GLY A 39 10.63 -3.27 26.78
CA GLY A 39 10.06 -2.03 26.25
C GLY A 39 8.81 -2.42 25.50
N ALA A 40 7.63 -1.94 25.94
CA ALA A 40 6.36 -2.22 25.29
C ALA A 40 6.49 -1.90 23.80
N THR A 41 6.28 -2.90 22.95
CA THR A 41 6.40 -2.73 21.50
C THR A 41 5.37 -1.70 21.06
N GLN A 42 5.82 -0.59 20.47
CA GLN A 42 4.94 0.49 20.05
C GLN A 42 4.20 0.10 18.79
N THR A 43 2.88 0.09 18.84
CA THR A 43 2.01 -0.13 17.68
C THR A 43 1.60 1.19 17.05
N TYR A 44 1.43 1.16 15.73
CA TYR A 44 0.98 2.27 14.89
C TYR A 44 -0.22 1.79 14.06
N ALA A 45 -1.16 2.70 13.76
CA ALA A 45 -2.32 2.38 12.95
C ALA A 45 -2.49 3.34 11.78
N ALA A 46 -2.77 2.80 10.60
CA ALA A 46 -3.15 3.55 9.41
C ALA A 46 -4.47 3.04 8.88
N LEU A 47 -5.44 3.93 8.69
CA LEU A 47 -6.72 3.64 8.05
C LEU A 47 -6.83 4.45 6.76
N ASP A 48 -7.26 3.77 5.71
CA ASP A 48 -7.54 4.32 4.39
C ASP A 48 -9.01 4.05 4.04
N LEU A 49 -9.77 5.11 3.88
CA LEU A 49 -11.13 5.09 3.35
C LEU A 49 -11.11 5.60 1.91
N GLY A 50 -10.96 4.64 1.00
CA GLY A 50 -10.96 4.90 -0.44
C GLY A 50 -12.34 4.95 -1.05
N THR A 51 -12.39 5.10 -2.37
CA THR A 51 -13.63 5.11 -3.16
C THR A 51 -14.33 3.75 -3.11
N ASN A 52 -13.58 2.64 -3.10
CA ASN A 52 -14.14 1.29 -3.10
C ASN A 52 -13.97 0.57 -1.75
N ASN A 53 -12.87 0.76 -1.06
CA ASN A 53 -12.49 -0.03 0.09
C ASN A 53 -12.30 0.82 1.36
N CYS A 54 -12.64 0.24 2.52
CA CYS A 54 -12.19 0.68 3.83
C CYS A 54 -11.14 -0.30 4.34
N ARG A 55 -9.91 0.18 4.60
CA ARG A 55 -8.77 -0.66 4.97
C ARG A 55 -8.07 -0.10 6.21
N LEU A 56 -7.79 -0.97 7.19
CA LEU A 56 -6.99 -0.66 8.37
C LEU A 56 -5.76 -1.56 8.39
N LEU A 57 -4.63 -1.00 8.79
CA LEU A 57 -3.40 -1.74 9.06
C LEU A 57 -2.83 -1.28 10.41
N ILE A 58 -2.56 -2.25 11.29
CA ILE A 58 -1.89 -2.02 12.57
C ILE A 58 -0.57 -2.78 12.54
N ALA A 59 0.52 -2.08 12.80
CA ALA A 59 1.85 -2.64 12.74
C ALA A 59 2.78 -2.11 13.84
N GLU A 60 3.84 -2.85 14.09
CA GLU A 60 4.96 -2.48 14.92
C GLU A 60 6.20 -2.20 14.08
N LYS A 61 7.07 -1.36 14.60
CA LYS A 61 8.37 -1.13 13.98
C LYS A 61 9.32 -2.28 14.31
N THR A 62 9.93 -2.87 13.29
CA THR A 62 10.99 -3.88 13.48
C THR A 62 12.31 -3.22 13.86
N ALA A 63 13.26 -4.00 14.38
CA ALA A 63 14.62 -3.53 14.68
C ALA A 63 15.34 -3.02 13.42
N SER A 64 15.07 -3.62 12.25
CA SER A 64 15.58 -3.18 10.95
C SER A 64 14.90 -1.90 10.41
N GLY A 65 13.87 -1.41 11.09
CA GLY A 65 13.12 -0.21 10.68
C GLY A 65 11.94 -0.47 9.74
N GLY A 66 11.67 -1.74 9.40
CA GLY A 66 10.50 -2.17 8.62
C GLY A 66 9.22 -2.30 9.44
N LEU A 67 8.21 -2.93 8.85
CA LEU A 67 6.90 -3.14 9.44
C LEU A 67 6.70 -4.61 9.83
N ARG A 68 6.18 -4.85 11.03
CA ARG A 68 5.60 -6.13 11.44
C ARG A 68 4.10 -5.96 11.62
N ILE A 69 3.31 -6.54 10.73
CA ILE A 69 1.84 -6.45 10.79
C ILE A 69 1.34 -7.19 12.04
N VAL A 70 0.53 -6.51 12.85
CA VAL A 70 -0.09 -7.03 14.08
C VAL A 70 -1.54 -7.38 13.84
N ASP A 71 -2.28 -6.52 13.12
CA ASP A 71 -3.68 -6.73 12.78
C ASP A 71 -4.04 -5.96 11.51
N SER A 72 -5.06 -6.41 10.81
CA SER A 72 -5.56 -5.74 9.61
C SER A 72 -7.07 -5.89 9.47
N TYR A 73 -7.65 -5.03 8.65
CA TYR A 73 -9.04 -5.12 8.23
C TYR A 73 -9.18 -4.57 6.83
N SER A 74 -10.03 -5.21 6.02
CA SER A 74 -10.37 -4.75 4.68
C SER A 74 -11.81 -5.13 4.37
N GLN A 75 -12.60 -4.18 3.90
CA GLN A 75 -13.96 -4.39 3.45
C GLN A 75 -14.25 -3.50 2.23
N ILE A 76 -14.91 -4.07 1.23
CA ILE A 76 -15.50 -3.31 0.13
C ILE A 76 -16.70 -2.56 0.71
N VAL A 77 -16.69 -1.23 0.58
CA VAL A 77 -17.76 -0.35 1.05
C VAL A 77 -18.44 0.39 -0.12
N ALA A 78 -17.80 0.37 -1.31
CA ALA A 78 -18.25 1.04 -2.52
C ALA A 78 -18.74 2.48 -2.23
N LEU A 79 -17.92 3.26 -1.51
CA LEU A 79 -18.29 4.61 -1.04
C LEU A 79 -18.55 5.56 -2.22
N GLY A 80 -17.84 5.36 -3.32
CA GLY A 80 -17.97 6.18 -4.53
C GLY A 80 -19.04 5.70 -5.51
N GLU A 81 -19.83 4.70 -5.18
CA GLU A 81 -20.93 4.23 -6.03
C GLU A 81 -21.90 5.37 -6.36
N GLY A 82 -22.12 5.63 -7.66
CA GLY A 82 -22.99 6.68 -8.17
C GLY A 82 -22.46 8.11 -7.96
N LEU A 83 -21.25 8.28 -7.44
CA LEU A 83 -20.67 9.60 -7.18
C LEU A 83 -20.43 10.40 -8.46
N ALA A 84 -19.99 9.74 -9.54
CA ALA A 84 -19.71 10.37 -10.82
C ALA A 84 -20.96 11.05 -11.41
N ALA A 85 -22.13 10.42 -11.27
CA ALA A 85 -23.40 10.92 -11.78
C ALA A 85 -24.05 11.96 -10.86
N SER A 86 -23.98 11.75 -9.52
CA SER A 86 -24.72 12.55 -8.53
C SER A 86 -23.92 13.69 -7.90
N GLY A 87 -22.58 13.63 -7.94
CA GLY A 87 -21.68 14.53 -7.20
C GLY A 87 -21.78 14.38 -5.68
N ARG A 88 -22.45 13.31 -5.17
CA ARG A 88 -22.71 13.09 -3.74
C ARG A 88 -22.52 11.63 -3.35
N LEU A 89 -22.06 11.39 -2.11
CA LEU A 89 -22.10 10.05 -1.49
C LEU A 89 -23.55 9.69 -1.20
N SER A 90 -23.98 8.48 -1.58
CA SER A 90 -25.31 7.97 -1.25
C SER A 90 -25.39 7.56 0.21
N ASP A 91 -26.60 7.64 0.80
CA ASP A 91 -26.82 7.24 2.19
C ASP A 91 -26.51 5.76 2.43
N LEU A 92 -26.79 4.89 1.44
CA LEU A 92 -26.45 3.47 1.50
C LEU A 92 -24.93 3.25 1.55
N ALA A 93 -24.17 3.94 0.71
CA ALA A 93 -22.71 3.85 0.69
C ALA A 93 -22.09 4.41 1.97
N MET A 94 -22.60 5.54 2.47
CA MET A 94 -22.19 6.13 3.75
C MET A 94 -22.46 5.17 4.93
N ASN A 95 -23.59 4.49 4.95
CA ASN A 95 -23.91 3.52 6.00
C ASN A 95 -22.99 2.29 5.95
N ARG A 96 -22.71 1.71 4.76
CA ARG A 96 -21.73 0.63 4.60
C ARG A 96 -20.35 1.04 5.10
N ALA A 97 -19.90 2.23 4.75
CA ALA A 97 -18.62 2.77 5.22
C ALA A 97 -18.62 2.99 6.74
N MET A 98 -19.71 3.51 7.31
CA MET A 98 -19.85 3.73 8.75
C MET A 98 -19.71 2.42 9.54
N ASP A 99 -20.31 1.32 9.08
CA ASP A 99 -20.21 0.02 9.73
C ASP A 99 -18.80 -0.58 9.65
N ALA A 100 -18.13 -0.41 8.52
CA ALA A 100 -16.72 -0.79 8.38
C ALA A 100 -15.82 0.03 9.32
N LEU A 101 -16.06 1.35 9.42
CA LEU A 101 -15.32 2.24 10.30
C LEU A 101 -15.52 1.94 11.79
N LYS A 102 -16.71 1.51 12.21
CA LYS A 102 -16.95 1.02 13.59
C LYS A 102 -16.04 -0.16 13.92
N LYS A 103 -15.98 -1.17 13.02
CA LYS A 103 -15.09 -2.34 13.20
C LYS A 103 -13.61 -1.92 13.25
N CYS A 104 -13.20 -0.94 12.45
CA CYS A 104 -11.86 -0.37 12.51
C CYS A 104 -11.60 0.33 13.85
N SER A 105 -12.55 1.13 14.36
CA SER A 105 -12.44 1.80 15.66
C SER A 105 -12.23 0.81 16.80
N ASP A 106 -12.97 -0.30 16.79
CA ASP A 106 -12.85 -1.33 17.83
C ASP A 106 -11.46 -1.99 17.82
N LYS A 107 -10.91 -2.27 16.63
CA LYS A 107 -9.54 -2.76 16.50
C LYS A 107 -8.52 -1.73 17.00
N VAL A 108 -8.67 -0.47 16.66
CA VAL A 108 -7.79 0.62 17.14
C VAL A 108 -7.84 0.73 18.66
N LYS A 109 -9.04 0.69 19.27
CA LYS A 109 -9.22 0.70 20.74
C LYS A 109 -8.56 -0.51 21.40
N LYS A 110 -8.67 -1.71 20.79
CA LYS A 110 -8.05 -2.95 21.27
C LYS A 110 -6.52 -2.85 21.30
N HIS A 111 -5.90 -2.36 20.23
CA HIS A 111 -4.44 -2.35 20.09
C HIS A 111 -3.77 -1.10 20.67
N ARG A 112 -4.52 -0.03 20.97
CA ARG A 112 -4.05 1.21 21.60
C ARG A 112 -2.74 1.75 20.96
N PRO A 113 -2.73 2.04 19.64
CA PRO A 113 -1.52 2.49 18.98
C PRO A 113 -1.00 3.80 19.56
N VAL A 114 0.33 3.96 19.64
CA VAL A 114 0.97 5.20 20.12
C VAL A 114 0.75 6.37 19.16
N GLN A 115 0.56 6.05 17.87
CA GLN A 115 0.16 7.01 16.83
C GLN A 115 -0.78 6.32 15.84
N ALA A 116 -1.75 7.09 15.35
CA ALA A 116 -2.68 6.64 14.33
C ALA A 116 -2.98 7.78 13.35
N ARG A 117 -3.11 7.43 12.06
CA ARG A 117 -3.65 8.33 11.03
C ARG A 117 -4.79 7.63 10.31
N PHE A 118 -5.89 8.34 10.18
CA PHE A 118 -7.10 7.87 9.52
C PHE A 118 -7.40 8.82 8.38
N ILE A 119 -7.27 8.33 7.15
CA ILE A 119 -7.40 9.16 5.97
C ILE A 119 -8.61 8.77 5.14
N ALA A 120 -9.16 9.77 4.46
CA ALA A 120 -10.15 9.64 3.42
C ALA A 120 -9.58 10.22 2.13
N THR A 121 -9.83 9.55 1.01
CA THR A 121 -9.25 9.90 -0.28
C THR A 121 -10.28 10.46 -1.26
N GLN A 122 -10.21 10.07 -2.52
CA GLN A 122 -10.95 10.67 -3.63
C GLN A 122 -12.45 10.82 -3.39
N ALA A 123 -13.17 9.78 -2.96
CA ALA A 123 -14.63 9.86 -2.82
C ALA A 123 -15.06 10.98 -1.85
N CYS A 124 -14.41 11.06 -0.68
CA CYS A 124 -14.69 12.12 0.29
C CYS A 124 -14.21 13.51 -0.17
N ARG A 125 -13.14 13.56 -0.98
CA ARG A 125 -12.57 14.79 -1.51
C ARG A 125 -13.48 15.41 -2.58
N GLN A 126 -14.06 14.57 -3.45
CA GLN A 126 -14.87 14.99 -4.58
C GLN A 126 -16.33 15.27 -4.22
N ALA A 127 -16.91 14.50 -3.31
CA ALA A 127 -18.33 14.59 -2.98
C ALA A 127 -18.68 15.90 -2.26
N SER A 128 -19.79 16.54 -2.69
CA SER A 128 -20.32 17.77 -2.06
C SER A 128 -20.68 17.58 -0.58
N ASN A 129 -21.07 16.36 -0.17
CA ASN A 129 -21.35 15.98 1.22
C ASN A 129 -20.18 15.26 1.93
N GLY A 130 -19.00 15.17 1.30
CA GLY A 130 -17.86 14.43 1.86
C GLY A 130 -17.35 14.98 3.18
N ARG A 131 -17.27 16.32 3.33
CA ARG A 131 -16.88 16.95 4.62
C ARG A 131 -17.88 16.66 5.75
N ALA A 132 -19.19 16.70 5.43
CA ALA A 132 -20.23 16.37 6.40
C ALA A 132 -20.13 14.92 6.85
N PHE A 133 -19.88 13.99 5.91
CA PHE A 133 -19.66 12.58 6.21
C PHE A 133 -18.44 12.35 7.12
N VAL A 134 -17.29 12.96 6.82
CA VAL A 134 -16.09 12.87 7.69
C VAL A 134 -16.36 13.41 9.09
N SER A 135 -17.12 14.50 9.23
CA SER A 135 -17.53 15.05 10.53
C SER A 135 -18.46 14.09 11.29
N GLU A 136 -19.36 13.43 10.56
CA GLU A 136 -20.27 12.42 11.12
C GLU A 136 -19.52 11.18 11.62
N VAL A 137 -18.49 10.72 10.88
CA VAL A 137 -17.60 9.63 11.32
C VAL A 137 -16.95 9.98 12.67
N ARG A 138 -16.42 11.20 12.81
CA ARG A 138 -15.85 11.65 14.09
C ARG A 138 -16.85 11.60 15.22
N ARG A 139 -18.07 12.08 14.98
CA ARG A 139 -19.13 12.17 15.99
C ARG A 139 -19.63 10.79 16.43
N ARG A 140 -19.87 9.86 15.46
CA ARG A 140 -20.52 8.56 15.72
C ARG A 140 -19.53 7.44 16.05
N VAL A 141 -18.32 7.47 15.48
CA VAL A 141 -17.33 6.39 15.54
C VAL A 141 -16.10 6.78 16.37
N GLY A 142 -15.87 8.09 16.57
CA GLY A 142 -14.72 8.60 17.31
C GLY A 142 -13.39 8.57 16.53
N LEU A 143 -13.42 8.30 15.22
CA LEU A 143 -12.25 8.35 14.38
C LEU A 143 -12.08 9.76 13.81
N ASN A 144 -10.94 10.40 14.08
CA ASN A 144 -10.62 11.72 13.53
C ASN A 144 -10.00 11.54 12.15
N MET A 145 -10.85 11.47 11.12
CA MET A 145 -10.42 11.30 9.74
C MET A 145 -9.97 12.62 9.13
N GLU A 146 -8.92 12.57 8.31
CA GLU A 146 -8.42 13.68 7.50
C GLU A 146 -8.56 13.36 6.01
N THR A 147 -9.02 14.33 5.22
CA THR A 147 -9.03 14.19 3.75
C THR A 147 -7.70 14.69 3.22
N ILE A 148 -6.92 13.80 2.61
CA ILE A 148 -5.59 14.14 2.07
C ILE A 148 -5.65 14.57 0.61
N SER A 149 -4.64 15.33 0.19
CA SER A 149 -4.46 15.73 -1.21
C SER A 149 -3.95 14.56 -2.07
N PRO A 150 -4.18 14.57 -3.40
CA PRO A 150 -3.62 13.56 -4.31
C PRO A 150 -2.09 13.47 -4.23
N LYS A 151 -1.42 14.60 -4.01
CA LYS A 151 0.04 14.65 -3.83
C LYS A 151 0.52 13.90 -2.58
N GLU A 152 -0.21 14.00 -1.48
CA GLU A 152 0.09 13.25 -0.26
C GLU A 152 -0.21 11.76 -0.45
N GLU A 153 -1.30 11.43 -1.14
CA GLU A 153 -1.68 10.07 -1.50
C GLU A 153 -0.55 9.39 -2.31
N ALA A 154 -0.09 10.03 -3.38
CA ALA A 154 1.05 9.58 -4.20
C ALA A 154 2.34 9.42 -3.38
N LYS A 155 2.63 10.38 -2.47
CA LYS A 155 3.81 10.28 -1.59
C LYS A 155 3.75 9.07 -0.66
N PHE A 156 2.59 8.76 -0.09
CA PHE A 156 2.46 7.60 0.80
C PHE A 156 2.46 6.29 0.01
N ALA A 157 1.82 6.24 -1.16
CA ALA A 157 1.90 5.07 -2.04
C ALA A 157 3.35 4.74 -2.40
N LEU A 158 4.14 5.76 -2.76
CA LEU A 158 5.58 5.61 -2.98
C LEU A 158 6.32 5.08 -1.76
N LEU A 159 6.11 5.68 -0.57
CA LEU A 159 6.81 5.25 0.65
C LEU A 159 6.51 3.79 1.01
N GLY A 160 5.28 3.35 0.75
CA GLY A 160 4.85 1.95 0.98
C GLY A 160 5.52 0.94 0.07
N SER A 161 6.02 1.37 -1.10
CA SER A 161 6.59 0.51 -2.14
C SER A 161 8.09 0.68 -2.31
N LEU A 162 8.72 1.48 -1.45
CA LEU A 162 10.08 1.93 -1.66
C LEU A 162 11.12 0.80 -1.71
N ASP A 163 10.89 -0.28 -1.00
CA ASP A 163 11.74 -1.47 -0.99
C ASP A 163 11.56 -2.37 -2.23
N LEU A 164 10.60 -2.04 -3.11
CA LEU A 164 10.46 -2.64 -4.44
C LEU A 164 11.24 -1.89 -5.52
N VAL A 165 11.76 -0.71 -5.19
CA VAL A 165 12.58 0.10 -6.11
C VAL A 165 13.96 -0.50 -6.22
N ASP A 166 14.36 -0.82 -7.45
CA ASP A 166 15.65 -1.39 -7.77
C ASP A 166 16.63 -0.30 -8.27
N ALA A 167 17.81 -0.25 -7.69
CA ALA A 167 18.86 0.72 -8.03
C ALA A 167 19.52 0.48 -9.38
N GLU A 168 19.29 -0.66 -10.02
CA GLU A 168 19.77 -0.94 -11.38
C GLU A 168 19.14 -0.01 -12.41
N TRP A 169 17.92 0.50 -12.12
CA TRP A 169 17.21 1.42 -12.98
C TRP A 169 17.53 2.88 -12.68
N ASP A 170 17.48 3.73 -13.70
CA ASP A 170 17.59 5.18 -13.50
C ASP A 170 16.33 5.77 -12.89
N PHE A 171 15.16 5.27 -13.35
CA PHE A 171 13.85 5.77 -12.97
C PHE A 171 12.94 4.63 -12.50
N ALA A 172 11.96 4.96 -11.68
CA ALA A 172 10.82 4.07 -11.43
C ALA A 172 9.51 4.84 -11.56
N LEU A 173 8.52 4.20 -12.16
CA LEU A 173 7.12 4.63 -12.17
C LEU A 173 6.35 3.79 -11.14
N VAL A 174 5.85 4.42 -10.10
CA VAL A 174 4.94 3.80 -9.14
C VAL A 174 3.52 4.12 -9.54
N ILE A 175 2.72 3.07 -9.75
CA ILE A 175 1.33 3.11 -10.17
C ILE A 175 0.44 2.70 -9.00
N ASP A 176 -0.56 3.50 -8.68
CA ASP A 176 -1.62 3.14 -7.76
C ASP A 176 -2.99 3.35 -8.43
N ILE A 177 -3.63 2.25 -8.84
CA ILE A 177 -4.95 2.26 -9.47
C ILE A 177 -6.00 2.14 -8.37
N GLY A 178 -6.59 3.26 -8.01
CA GLY A 178 -7.66 3.35 -7.02
C GLY A 178 -9.06 3.11 -7.61
N GLY A 179 -10.08 3.23 -6.76
CA GLY A 179 -11.48 3.14 -7.20
C GLY A 179 -11.94 4.34 -8.01
N GLY A 180 -11.54 5.54 -7.64
CA GLY A 180 -11.98 6.79 -8.26
C GLY A 180 -10.88 7.54 -8.99
N SER A 181 -9.61 7.29 -8.70
CA SER A 181 -8.46 7.93 -9.33
C SER A 181 -7.33 6.95 -9.56
N THR A 182 -6.37 7.37 -10.38
CA THR A 182 -5.12 6.66 -10.64
C THR A 182 -3.97 7.62 -10.40
N GLU A 183 -3.09 7.28 -9.45
CA GLU A 183 -1.92 8.05 -9.09
C GLU A 183 -0.68 7.45 -9.76
N LEU A 184 0.09 8.31 -10.44
CA LEU A 184 1.38 7.97 -11.04
C LEU A 184 2.48 8.82 -10.41
N SER A 185 3.59 8.18 -10.01
CA SER A 185 4.75 8.87 -9.43
C SER A 185 6.02 8.41 -10.13
N TRP A 186 6.72 9.35 -10.79
CA TRP A 186 8.03 9.13 -11.38
C TRP A 186 9.10 9.53 -10.39
N ILE A 187 10.03 8.64 -10.11
CA ILE A 187 11.08 8.83 -9.12
C ILE A 187 12.47 8.54 -9.70
N ASP A 188 13.48 9.17 -9.12
CA ASP A 188 14.87 8.78 -9.30
C ASP A 188 15.12 7.52 -8.47
N ALA A 189 15.27 6.36 -9.15
CA ALA A 189 15.37 5.07 -8.51
C ALA A 189 16.67 4.92 -7.71
N ARG A 190 17.79 5.40 -8.25
CA ARG A 190 19.09 5.35 -7.57
C ARG A 190 19.10 6.20 -6.30
N SER A 191 18.56 7.43 -6.40
CA SER A 191 18.40 8.30 -5.21
C SER A 191 17.45 7.70 -4.18
N ALA A 192 16.40 7.00 -4.62
CA ALA A 192 15.45 6.35 -3.71
C ALA A 192 16.11 5.22 -2.93
N ALA A 193 16.82 4.33 -3.62
CA ALA A 193 17.57 3.22 -3.03
C ALA A 193 18.66 3.73 -2.07
N ALA A 194 19.45 4.74 -2.47
CA ALA A 194 20.51 5.31 -1.65
C ALA A 194 19.98 5.97 -0.36
N ARG A 195 18.81 6.63 -0.40
CA ARG A 195 18.21 7.30 0.77
C ARG A 195 17.52 6.32 1.72
N GLY A 196 17.05 5.20 1.20
CA GLY A 196 16.23 4.24 1.94
C GLY A 196 14.94 4.86 2.49
N VAL A 197 14.16 4.07 3.24
CA VAL A 197 12.86 4.48 3.78
C VAL A 197 12.95 5.76 4.63
N LYS A 198 13.94 5.85 5.52
CA LYS A 198 14.10 7.01 6.42
C LYS A 198 14.38 8.30 5.66
N GLY A 199 15.29 8.28 4.69
CA GLY A 199 15.62 9.46 3.89
C GLY A 199 14.47 9.87 2.99
N CYS A 200 13.76 8.91 2.38
CA CYS A 200 12.61 9.17 1.53
C CYS A 200 11.37 9.64 2.32
N ALA A 201 11.17 9.19 3.56
CA ALA A 201 10.11 9.71 4.45
C ALA A 201 10.29 11.22 4.71
N LEU A 202 11.54 11.68 4.82
CA LEU A 202 11.85 13.10 4.96
C LEU A 202 11.73 13.86 3.64
N ARG A 203 12.35 13.33 2.57
CA ARG A 203 12.33 13.92 1.23
C ARG A 203 12.39 12.83 0.17
N ALA A 204 11.23 12.46 -0.34
CA ALA A 204 11.13 11.50 -1.44
C ALA A 204 11.74 12.08 -2.74
N PRO A 205 12.50 11.31 -3.51
CA PRO A 205 13.12 11.75 -4.76
C PRO A 205 12.13 11.72 -5.94
N ILE A 206 10.98 12.38 -5.77
CA ILE A 206 9.91 12.46 -6.77
C ILE A 206 10.33 13.46 -7.84
N LEU A 207 10.41 13.00 -9.09
CA LEU A 207 10.70 13.79 -10.28
C LEU A 207 9.43 14.39 -10.91
N GLY A 208 8.31 13.67 -10.78
CA GLY A 208 6.99 14.09 -11.22
C GLY A 208 5.93 13.22 -10.58
N TRP A 209 4.70 13.73 -10.55
CA TRP A 209 3.53 12.99 -10.13
C TRP A 209 2.31 13.49 -10.90
N ALA A 210 1.36 12.60 -11.14
CA ALA A 210 0.06 12.94 -11.71
C ALA A 210 -1.03 12.14 -10.99
N SER A 211 -2.20 12.74 -10.88
CA SER A 211 -3.42 12.05 -10.44
C SER A 211 -4.47 12.25 -11.52
N PHE A 212 -4.95 11.15 -12.07
CA PHE A 212 -5.98 11.14 -13.09
C PHE A 212 -7.31 10.80 -12.42
N PRO A 213 -8.39 11.56 -12.72
CA PRO A 213 -9.71 11.32 -12.12
C PRO A 213 -10.42 10.12 -12.76
N VAL A 214 -9.68 9.03 -12.93
CA VAL A 214 -10.12 7.76 -13.51
C VAL A 214 -9.60 6.61 -12.64
N GLY A 215 -10.53 5.82 -12.12
CA GLY A 215 -10.26 4.64 -11.33
C GLY A 215 -11.19 3.51 -11.74
N VAL A 216 -11.05 2.34 -11.11
CA VAL A 216 -11.80 1.14 -11.55
C VAL A 216 -13.32 1.29 -11.38
N VAL A 217 -13.81 2.03 -10.38
CA VAL A 217 -15.24 2.26 -10.15
C VAL A 217 -15.76 3.28 -11.15
N THR A 218 -15.13 4.46 -11.23
CA THR A 218 -15.56 5.54 -12.12
C THR A 218 -15.55 5.10 -13.58
N LEU A 219 -14.53 4.35 -14.00
CA LEU A 219 -14.44 3.85 -15.37
C LEU A 219 -15.49 2.77 -15.64
N SER A 220 -15.77 1.89 -14.68
CA SER A 220 -16.83 0.86 -14.80
C SER A 220 -18.23 1.47 -14.96
N GLU A 221 -18.52 2.56 -14.24
CA GLU A 221 -19.80 3.28 -14.31
C GLU A 221 -19.97 4.06 -15.62
N SER A 222 -18.85 4.60 -16.17
CA SER A 222 -18.90 5.42 -17.37
C SER A 222 -19.01 4.62 -18.67
N PHE A 223 -18.61 3.36 -18.68
CA PHE A 223 -18.56 2.53 -19.89
C PHE A 223 -19.38 1.25 -19.73
N VAL A 224 -20.55 1.23 -20.36
CA VAL A 224 -21.46 0.08 -20.38
C VAL A 224 -21.67 -0.41 -21.82
N GLY A 225 -21.97 -1.72 -21.98
CA GLY A 225 -22.28 -2.36 -23.25
C GLY A 225 -21.13 -2.42 -24.26
N GLY A 226 -21.34 -3.10 -25.38
CA GLY A 226 -20.44 -3.16 -26.54
C GLY A 226 -18.98 -3.50 -26.23
N ASP A 227 -18.06 -3.02 -27.07
CA ASP A 227 -16.62 -3.13 -26.86
C ASP A 227 -16.13 -2.08 -25.85
N ARG A 228 -16.61 -2.24 -24.61
CA ARG A 228 -16.27 -1.31 -23.52
C ARG A 228 -14.78 -1.29 -23.18
N TYR A 229 -14.07 -2.42 -23.36
CA TYR A 229 -12.66 -2.50 -23.02
C TYR A 229 -11.80 -1.58 -23.89
N ALA A 230 -11.95 -1.67 -25.21
CA ALA A 230 -11.20 -0.81 -26.14
C ALA A 230 -11.51 0.67 -25.91
N ARG A 231 -12.77 1.03 -25.71
CA ARG A 231 -13.18 2.40 -25.39
C ARG A 231 -12.61 2.92 -24.07
N MET A 232 -12.50 2.07 -23.05
CA MET A 232 -11.85 2.43 -21.78
C MET A 232 -10.36 2.69 -22.00
N VAL A 233 -9.65 1.82 -22.73
CA VAL A 233 -8.22 1.98 -23.04
C VAL A 233 -7.99 3.28 -23.80
N GLU A 234 -8.79 3.55 -24.84
CA GLU A 234 -8.70 4.78 -25.64
C GLU A 234 -8.90 6.02 -24.78
N HIS A 235 -9.98 6.09 -24.02
CA HIS A 235 -10.30 7.21 -23.12
C HIS A 235 -9.17 7.48 -22.11
N VAL A 236 -8.66 6.42 -21.46
CA VAL A 236 -7.57 6.55 -20.47
C VAL A 236 -6.28 7.00 -21.16
N SER A 237 -5.99 6.44 -22.35
CA SER A 237 -4.80 6.81 -23.13
C SER A 237 -4.82 8.27 -23.56
N GLU A 238 -5.96 8.77 -24.03
CA GLU A 238 -6.13 10.20 -24.39
C GLU A 238 -5.91 11.11 -23.17
N LEU A 239 -6.56 10.78 -22.04
CA LEU A 239 -6.42 11.53 -20.80
C LEU A 239 -4.96 11.57 -20.31
N MET A 240 -4.24 10.45 -20.39
CA MET A 240 -2.86 10.39 -19.94
C MET A 240 -1.87 11.04 -20.92
N ARG A 241 -2.10 10.91 -22.24
CA ARG A 241 -1.26 11.57 -23.26
C ARG A 241 -1.38 13.10 -23.24
N ALA A 242 -2.51 13.64 -22.83
CA ALA A 242 -2.71 15.08 -22.64
C ALA A 242 -1.89 15.65 -21.47
N ASN A 243 -1.33 14.81 -20.61
CA ASN A 243 -0.50 15.23 -19.49
C ASN A 243 0.97 15.36 -19.93
N ASP A 244 1.65 16.42 -19.48
CA ASP A 244 3.07 16.70 -19.79
C ASP A 244 4.03 15.57 -19.38
N ALA A 245 3.66 14.77 -18.39
CA ALA A 245 4.44 13.59 -17.97
C ALA A 245 4.60 12.55 -19.09
N ALA A 246 3.63 12.43 -20.01
CA ALA A 246 3.75 11.53 -21.16
C ALA A 246 4.90 11.95 -22.09
N THR A 247 5.03 13.24 -22.39
CA THR A 247 6.11 13.81 -23.18
C THR A 247 7.44 13.76 -22.43
N ARG A 248 7.45 14.09 -21.14
CA ARG A 248 8.66 14.18 -20.33
C ARG A 248 9.29 12.83 -20.01
N PHE A 249 8.48 11.83 -19.61
CA PHE A 249 8.97 10.54 -19.11
C PHE A 249 8.81 9.41 -20.14
N GLY A 250 7.87 9.48 -21.07
CA GLY A 250 7.64 8.43 -22.07
C GLY A 250 8.90 8.01 -22.84
N PRO A 251 9.73 8.95 -23.36
CA PRO A 251 10.98 8.60 -24.04
C PRO A 251 11.96 7.81 -23.17
N LEU A 252 12.01 8.08 -21.86
CA LEU A 252 12.90 7.38 -20.92
C LEU A 252 12.52 5.91 -20.76
N PHE A 253 11.21 5.64 -20.67
CA PHE A 253 10.68 4.27 -20.58
C PHE A 253 10.85 3.51 -21.90
N ARG A 254 10.61 4.15 -23.05
CA ARG A 254 10.89 3.55 -24.37
C ARG A 254 12.37 3.22 -24.58
N ALA A 255 13.28 3.95 -23.93
CA ALA A 255 14.71 3.64 -23.92
C ALA A 255 15.11 2.55 -22.90
N GLY A 256 14.17 1.88 -22.27
CA GLY A 256 14.41 0.80 -21.31
C GLY A 256 15.05 1.26 -20.00
N ARG A 257 14.93 2.55 -19.62
CA ARG A 257 15.61 3.14 -18.44
C ARG A 257 14.73 3.15 -17.19
N GLY A 258 13.47 2.71 -17.30
CA GLY A 258 12.48 2.83 -16.24
C GLY A 258 11.93 1.48 -15.76
N GLN A 259 11.89 1.30 -14.44
CA GLN A 259 11.16 0.24 -13.76
C GLN A 259 9.70 0.65 -13.60
N VAL A 260 8.76 -0.30 -13.76
CA VAL A 260 7.34 -0.10 -13.41
C VAL A 260 7.01 -0.91 -12.17
N ILE A 261 6.40 -0.27 -11.17
CA ILE A 261 5.92 -0.87 -9.92
C ILE A 261 4.42 -0.61 -9.83
N GLY A 262 3.61 -1.65 -9.77
CA GLY A 262 2.16 -1.53 -9.67
C GLY A 262 1.65 -1.88 -8.28
N ASN A 263 0.97 -0.92 -7.64
CA ASN A 263 0.34 -1.09 -6.34
C ASN A 263 -1.17 -0.96 -6.49
N SER A 264 -1.86 -2.05 -6.63
CA SER A 264 -3.33 -2.01 -6.67
C SER A 264 -3.95 -3.39 -6.57
N GLY A 265 -5.24 -3.43 -6.29
CA GLY A 265 -6.01 -4.66 -6.35
C GLY A 265 -6.01 -5.29 -7.75
N THR A 266 -5.95 -4.49 -8.81
CA THR A 266 -5.85 -4.96 -10.20
C THR A 266 -4.54 -5.71 -10.43
N VAL A 267 -3.41 -5.07 -10.13
CA VAL A 267 -2.07 -5.64 -10.37
C VAL A 267 -1.85 -6.91 -9.55
N THR A 268 -2.20 -6.87 -8.27
CA THR A 268 -2.04 -8.05 -7.39
C THR A 268 -2.97 -9.19 -7.76
N SER A 269 -4.18 -8.89 -8.29
CA SER A 269 -5.09 -9.92 -8.81
C SER A 269 -4.58 -10.53 -10.11
N LEU A 270 -4.04 -9.72 -11.04
CA LEU A 270 -3.40 -10.23 -12.27
C LEU A 270 -2.24 -11.17 -11.94
N ALA A 271 -1.40 -10.81 -10.97
CA ALA A 271 -0.32 -11.67 -10.51
C ALA A 271 -0.85 -13.01 -9.95
N ALA A 272 -1.85 -12.96 -9.07
CA ALA A 272 -2.43 -14.15 -8.47
C ALA A 272 -3.07 -15.08 -9.52
N VAL A 273 -3.76 -14.51 -10.53
CA VAL A 273 -4.37 -15.24 -11.64
C VAL A 273 -3.30 -15.85 -12.55
N HIS A 274 -2.24 -15.09 -12.89
CA HIS A 274 -1.11 -15.57 -13.67
C HIS A 274 -0.43 -16.78 -13.00
N MET A 275 -0.22 -16.70 -11.69
CA MET A 275 0.39 -17.75 -10.89
C MET A 275 -0.52 -18.96 -10.63
N GLY A 276 -1.79 -18.92 -11.04
CA GLY A 276 -2.76 -19.99 -10.82
C GLY A 276 -3.04 -20.29 -9.34
N LEU A 277 -3.06 -19.28 -8.50
CA LEU A 277 -3.27 -19.49 -7.06
C LEU A 277 -4.73 -19.85 -6.76
N ASP A 278 -4.97 -20.89 -5.96
CA ASP A 278 -6.29 -21.31 -5.49
C ASP A 278 -6.98 -20.28 -4.59
N ARG A 279 -6.21 -19.41 -3.99
CA ARG A 279 -6.67 -18.29 -3.17
C ARG A 279 -5.65 -17.16 -3.19
N TYR A 280 -6.11 -15.95 -2.97
CA TYR A 280 -5.22 -14.82 -2.86
C TYR A 280 -4.27 -14.94 -1.64
N LEU A 281 -2.97 -14.93 -1.89
CA LEU A 281 -1.91 -14.98 -0.87
C LEU A 281 -0.98 -13.79 -1.06
N ARG A 282 -1.05 -12.81 -0.13
CA ARG A 282 -0.19 -11.62 -0.15
C ARG A 282 1.29 -11.96 -0.28
N SER A 283 1.77 -12.90 0.54
CA SER A 283 3.18 -13.31 0.55
C SER A 283 3.66 -13.97 -0.73
N ALA A 284 2.76 -14.45 -1.57
CA ALA A 284 3.10 -15.04 -2.86
C ALA A 284 3.19 -13.98 -3.96
N VAL A 285 2.32 -12.95 -3.93
CA VAL A 285 2.25 -11.95 -5.01
C VAL A 285 3.11 -10.72 -4.75
N ASP A 286 3.37 -10.36 -3.48
CA ASP A 286 4.11 -9.15 -3.13
C ASP A 286 5.58 -9.27 -3.49
N GLY A 287 6.07 -8.39 -4.37
CA GLY A 287 7.42 -8.37 -4.85
C GLY A 287 7.70 -9.27 -6.07
N VAL A 288 6.70 -9.94 -6.63
CA VAL A 288 6.86 -10.76 -7.85
C VAL A 288 7.11 -9.86 -9.06
N TRP A 289 7.90 -10.36 -10.01
CA TRP A 289 8.01 -9.80 -11.34
C TRP A 289 7.05 -10.53 -12.30
N LEU A 290 6.31 -9.77 -13.08
CA LEU A 290 5.53 -10.26 -14.22
C LEU A 290 6.18 -9.74 -15.48
N ASP A 291 6.58 -10.62 -16.39
CA ASP A 291 7.05 -10.23 -17.70
C ASP A 291 5.88 -9.68 -18.52
N ARG A 292 6.18 -8.71 -19.40
CA ARG A 292 5.16 -8.03 -20.21
C ARG A 292 4.31 -9.01 -21.00
N ALA A 293 4.93 -9.99 -21.66
CA ALA A 293 4.22 -10.99 -22.43
C ALA A 293 3.26 -11.86 -21.58
N GLU A 294 3.64 -12.17 -20.34
CA GLU A 294 2.81 -12.91 -19.38
C GLU A 294 1.63 -12.06 -18.89
N LEU A 295 1.90 -10.78 -18.60
CA LEU A 295 0.88 -9.81 -18.24
C LEU A 295 -0.15 -9.65 -19.35
N GLU A 296 0.29 -9.46 -20.60
CA GLU A 296 -0.58 -9.29 -21.77
C GLU A 296 -1.42 -10.54 -22.05
N ARG A 297 -0.83 -11.75 -21.94
CA ARG A 297 -1.60 -13.02 -22.07
C ARG A 297 -2.67 -13.14 -20.99
N THR A 298 -2.33 -12.77 -19.73
CA THR A 298 -3.28 -12.83 -18.63
C THR A 298 -4.42 -11.82 -18.80
N ILE A 299 -4.09 -10.60 -19.24
CA ILE A 299 -5.09 -9.57 -19.57
C ILE A 299 -5.99 -10.04 -20.72
N ALA A 300 -5.43 -10.58 -21.80
CA ALA A 300 -6.22 -11.08 -22.93
C ALA A 300 -7.20 -12.19 -22.48
N ARG A 301 -6.71 -13.18 -21.73
CA ARG A 301 -7.54 -14.26 -21.19
C ARG A 301 -8.72 -13.74 -20.35
N LEU A 302 -8.46 -12.81 -19.44
CA LEU A 302 -9.50 -12.24 -18.58
C LEU A 302 -10.44 -11.27 -19.32
N ARG A 303 -9.95 -10.55 -20.32
CA ARG A 303 -10.76 -9.68 -21.19
C ARG A 303 -11.77 -10.50 -21.99
N ASP A 304 -11.32 -11.60 -22.59
CA ASP A 304 -12.12 -12.44 -23.47
C ASP A 304 -13.05 -13.39 -22.70
N ALA A 305 -12.83 -13.57 -21.39
CA ALA A 305 -13.69 -14.35 -20.50
C ALA A 305 -15.06 -13.67 -20.28
N THR A 306 -16.12 -14.47 -20.06
CA THR A 306 -17.41 -13.94 -19.64
C THR A 306 -17.36 -13.41 -18.19
N PRO A 307 -18.32 -12.60 -17.74
CA PRO A 307 -18.40 -12.19 -16.33
C PRO A 307 -18.39 -13.37 -15.36
N GLU A 308 -19.11 -14.46 -15.71
CA GLU A 308 -19.22 -15.68 -14.91
C GLU A 308 -17.88 -16.42 -14.84
N GLN A 309 -17.16 -16.50 -15.95
CA GLN A 309 -15.83 -17.10 -16.01
C GLN A 309 -14.82 -16.30 -15.20
N ARG A 310 -14.85 -14.96 -15.25
CA ARG A 310 -14.01 -14.13 -14.38
C ARG A 310 -14.37 -14.27 -12.92
N ALA A 311 -15.66 -14.38 -12.58
CA ALA A 311 -16.11 -14.59 -11.21
C ALA A 311 -15.73 -15.97 -10.66
N ALA A 312 -15.56 -16.96 -11.53
CA ALA A 312 -15.11 -18.30 -11.18
C ALA A 312 -13.59 -18.41 -10.90
N GLU A 313 -12.80 -17.38 -11.27
CA GLU A 313 -11.37 -17.33 -10.92
C GLU A 313 -11.19 -17.28 -9.40
N PRO A 314 -10.49 -18.26 -8.78
CA PRO A 314 -10.41 -18.36 -7.30
C PRO A 314 -9.88 -17.11 -6.62
N CYS A 315 -8.95 -16.40 -7.27
CA CYS A 315 -8.33 -15.17 -6.73
C CYS A 315 -9.16 -13.91 -6.92
N LEU A 316 -10.26 -13.96 -7.71
CA LEU A 316 -11.12 -12.81 -8.00
C LEU A 316 -12.43 -12.82 -7.21
N ALA A 317 -12.60 -13.75 -6.28
CA ALA A 317 -13.79 -13.83 -5.44
C ALA A 317 -14.02 -12.52 -4.62
N GLY A 318 -15.28 -12.32 -4.19
CA GLY A 318 -15.66 -11.19 -3.33
C GLY A 318 -15.81 -9.85 -4.05
N GLY A 319 -16.29 -9.82 -5.28
CA GLY A 319 -16.59 -8.60 -6.05
C GLY A 319 -15.38 -7.99 -6.76
N ARG A 320 -14.23 -8.68 -6.80
CA ARG A 320 -13.04 -8.21 -7.51
C ARG A 320 -13.14 -8.38 -9.02
N SER A 321 -13.85 -9.43 -9.48
CA SER A 321 -13.99 -9.77 -10.90
C SER A 321 -14.64 -8.66 -11.72
N GLU A 322 -15.60 -7.94 -11.15
CA GLU A 322 -16.33 -6.86 -11.81
C GLU A 322 -15.43 -5.66 -12.16
N LEU A 323 -14.44 -5.38 -11.29
CA LEU A 323 -13.52 -4.26 -11.43
C LEU A 323 -12.22 -4.62 -12.19
N MET A 324 -12.09 -5.88 -12.66
CA MET A 324 -10.90 -6.30 -13.40
C MET A 324 -10.80 -5.63 -14.77
N LEU A 325 -11.88 -5.59 -15.55
CA LEU A 325 -11.85 -4.99 -16.89
C LEU A 325 -11.39 -3.53 -16.88
N PRO A 326 -11.99 -2.61 -16.07
CA PRO A 326 -11.51 -1.24 -15.99
C PRO A 326 -10.09 -1.12 -15.47
N GLY A 327 -9.70 -1.95 -14.49
CA GLY A 327 -8.34 -1.94 -13.98
C GLY A 327 -7.30 -2.37 -15.02
N MET A 328 -7.61 -3.41 -15.80
CA MET A 328 -6.77 -3.86 -16.91
C MET A 328 -6.68 -2.81 -18.02
N ALA A 329 -7.78 -2.12 -18.34
CA ALA A 329 -7.79 -1.07 -19.35
C ALA A 329 -6.88 0.12 -18.93
N ILE A 330 -6.94 0.54 -17.66
CA ILE A 330 -6.05 1.55 -17.11
C ILE A 330 -4.58 1.10 -17.22
N LEU A 331 -4.30 -0.13 -16.81
CA LEU A 331 -2.94 -0.66 -16.85
C LEU A 331 -2.39 -0.76 -18.29
N SER A 332 -3.22 -1.21 -19.25
CA SER A 332 -2.83 -1.26 -20.67
C SER A 332 -2.50 0.12 -21.22
N ALA A 333 -3.33 1.13 -20.94
CA ALA A 333 -3.08 2.51 -21.36
C ALA A 333 -1.76 3.06 -20.76
N ILE A 334 -1.45 2.71 -19.51
CA ILE A 334 -0.18 3.09 -18.87
C ILE A 334 1.01 2.47 -19.61
N PHE A 335 0.94 1.18 -19.93
CA PHE A 335 2.03 0.48 -20.61
C PHE A 335 2.21 0.90 -22.07
N ASP A 336 1.20 1.45 -22.72
CA ASP A 336 1.30 2.04 -24.07
C ASP A 336 2.11 3.35 -24.06
N ILE A 337 2.06 4.10 -22.98
CA ILE A 337 2.72 5.40 -22.85
C ILE A 337 4.10 5.28 -22.19
N TRP A 338 4.20 4.46 -21.15
CA TRP A 338 5.40 4.17 -20.36
C TRP A 338 5.72 2.67 -20.39
N PRO A 339 6.22 2.15 -21.53
CA PRO A 339 6.47 0.72 -21.67
C PRO A 339 7.59 0.23 -20.75
N SER A 340 7.47 -1.01 -20.29
CA SER A 340 8.48 -1.74 -19.55
C SER A 340 8.39 -3.21 -19.90
N GLU A 341 9.54 -3.89 -19.95
CA GLU A 341 9.63 -5.33 -20.23
C GLU A 341 8.99 -6.17 -19.12
N ARG A 342 8.88 -5.62 -17.93
CA ARG A 342 8.31 -6.31 -16.77
C ARG A 342 7.70 -5.34 -15.76
N LEU A 343 6.77 -5.85 -14.98
CA LEU A 343 6.08 -5.15 -13.90
C LEU A 343 6.46 -5.75 -12.55
N ARG A 344 6.91 -4.92 -11.61
CA ARG A 344 7.08 -5.32 -10.22
C ARG A 344 5.74 -5.19 -9.49
N VAL A 345 5.28 -6.26 -8.89
CA VAL A 345 3.99 -6.30 -8.18
C VAL A 345 4.18 -5.85 -6.74
N GLY A 346 3.40 -4.87 -6.28
CA GLY A 346 3.36 -4.44 -4.89
C GLY A 346 1.99 -4.69 -4.26
N ASP A 347 1.92 -5.48 -3.18
CA ASP A 347 0.75 -5.53 -2.29
C ASP A 347 0.97 -4.65 -1.06
N ARG A 348 1.50 -3.47 -1.33
CA ARG A 348 1.82 -2.41 -0.37
C ARG A 348 1.41 -1.09 -1.01
N GLY A 349 1.26 -0.06 -0.20
CA GLY A 349 0.89 1.25 -0.74
C GLY A 349 0.64 2.25 0.35
N LEU A 350 -0.48 2.96 0.22
CA LEU A 350 -0.86 4.09 1.05
C LEU A 350 -0.74 3.83 2.56
N ARG A 351 -1.27 2.71 3.06
CA ARG A 351 -1.28 2.39 4.51
C ARG A 351 0.11 2.11 5.05
N GLU A 352 0.90 1.34 4.35
CA GLU A 352 2.29 1.03 4.67
C GLU A 352 3.12 2.32 4.67
N GLY A 353 2.92 3.19 3.68
CA GLY A 353 3.59 4.48 3.59
C GLY A 353 3.22 5.43 4.73
N ILE A 354 1.96 5.47 5.15
CA ILE A 354 1.51 6.24 6.31
C ILE A 354 2.20 5.73 7.57
N LEU A 355 2.22 4.41 7.79
CA LEU A 355 2.90 3.79 8.93
C LEU A 355 4.39 4.12 8.95
N LEU A 356 5.08 3.93 7.83
CA LEU A 356 6.51 4.25 7.69
C LEU A 356 6.78 5.75 7.93
N SER A 357 5.92 6.63 7.43
CA SER A 357 6.01 8.07 7.68
C SER A 357 5.90 8.42 9.16
N MET A 358 4.96 7.82 9.90
CA MET A 358 4.82 8.00 11.34
C MET A 358 6.05 7.47 12.10
N MET A 359 6.50 6.27 11.77
CA MET A 359 7.62 5.61 12.46
C MET A 359 8.97 6.29 12.23
N HIS A 360 9.16 6.95 11.08
CA HIS A 360 10.41 7.63 10.72
C HIS A 360 10.35 9.16 10.85
N GLY A 361 9.14 9.76 10.81
CA GLY A 361 8.94 11.21 10.95
C GLY A 361 8.86 11.71 12.40
N ALA A 362 8.50 10.86 13.35
CA ALA A 362 8.31 11.26 14.76
C ALA A 362 9.57 11.80 15.44
N ASN A 363 10.78 11.43 14.98
CA ASN A 363 12.04 11.92 15.55
C ASN A 363 12.32 13.41 15.24
N THR A 364 11.68 14.00 14.24
CA THR A 364 11.93 15.40 13.85
C THR A 364 11.12 16.37 14.72
N GLN A 365 9.92 16.01 15.14
CA GLN A 365 9.07 16.84 16.00
C GLN A 365 9.53 16.81 17.48
N GLN A 366 10.04 15.69 17.97
CA GLN A 366 10.59 15.62 19.32
C GLN A 366 11.90 16.41 19.45
N ARG A 367 12.78 16.38 18.44
CA ARG A 367 14.02 17.19 18.44
C ARG A 367 13.75 18.70 18.35
N SER A 368 12.70 19.13 17.64
CA SER A 368 12.32 20.55 17.60
C SER A 368 11.68 21.02 18.90
N ARG A 369 10.93 20.17 19.61
CA ARG A 369 10.35 20.48 20.92
C ARG A 369 11.41 20.49 22.03
N SER A 370 12.40 19.60 22.01
CA SER A 370 13.51 19.60 22.98
C SER A 370 14.46 20.78 22.77
N ARG A 371 14.72 21.20 21.53
CA ARG A 371 15.50 22.40 21.22
C ARG A 371 14.79 23.70 21.64
N ARG A 372 13.46 23.79 21.57
CA ARG A 372 12.69 24.93 22.04
C ARG A 372 12.58 24.98 23.58
N ARG A 373 12.67 23.85 24.29
CA ARG A 373 12.69 23.82 25.75
C ARG A 373 14.09 24.07 26.36
N GLY A 374 15.17 23.79 25.63
CA GLY A 374 16.55 24.01 26.05
C GLY A 374 17.09 25.44 25.81
N GLY A 375 16.41 26.23 24.95
CA GLY A 375 16.87 27.58 24.57
C GLY A 375 16.35 28.74 25.46
N GLY A 376 15.51 28.44 26.46
CA GLY A 376 14.87 29.46 27.31
C GLY A 376 15.55 29.81 28.63
N ALA A 377 16.67 29.13 28.99
CA ALA A 377 17.22 29.23 30.35
C ALA A 377 18.53 30.03 30.48
N GLN A 378 18.96 30.77 29.47
CA GLN A 378 20.18 31.58 29.54
C GLN A 378 19.99 33.01 28.99
N ARG A 379 19.05 33.75 29.56
CA ARG A 379 19.02 35.22 29.44
C ARG A 379 18.36 35.84 30.65
N ALA A 380 19.10 35.88 31.77
CA ALA A 380 18.88 36.84 32.86
C ALA A 380 20.05 36.76 33.85
N LYS A 381 21.09 37.55 33.64
CA LYS A 381 21.95 38.15 34.65
C LYS A 381 23.03 38.96 33.93
N SER A 382 22.79 40.24 33.76
CA SER A 382 23.86 41.26 33.72
C SER A 382 23.61 42.23 34.87
N PRO A 383 24.61 42.53 35.70
CA PRO A 383 24.44 43.42 36.83
C PRO A 383 24.50 44.88 36.38
N ALA A 384 23.68 45.69 37.03
CA ALA A 384 23.76 47.13 36.99
C ALA A 384 25.10 47.59 37.53
N ASN A 385 25.76 48.49 36.82
CA ASN A 385 26.87 49.27 37.36
C ASN A 385 26.45 50.74 37.39
N ALA A 386 26.44 51.28 38.62
CA ALA A 386 26.28 52.69 38.97
C ALA A 386 27.66 53.39 38.92
N GLY A 387 27.65 54.62 38.58
CA GLY A 387 28.79 55.53 38.67
C GLY A 387 28.58 56.69 37.69
N ALA A 388 28.08 57.78 38.10
CA ALA A 388 28.55 58.95 38.79
C ALA A 388 29.42 59.88 37.92
N ALA A 389 28.93 61.13 37.79
CA ALA A 389 29.68 62.44 37.71
C ALA A 389 30.46 62.71 36.39
N GLU A 390 30.15 63.67 35.65
CA GLU A 390 30.30 65.12 35.57
C GLU A 390 29.58 65.68 34.36
#